data_7e060e37fece8b84c210548f3bae507d
#
_entry.id   7e060e37fece8b84c210548f3bae507d
#
_cell.length_a   1.000
_cell.length_b   1.000
_cell.length_c   1.000
_cell.angle_alpha   90.00
_cell.angle_beta   90.00
_cell.angle_gamma   90.00
#
_symmetry.space_group_name_H-M   'P 1'
#
loop_
_entity.id
_entity.type
_entity.pdbx_description
1 polymer ?
#
loop_
_entity_poly.entity_id
_entity_poly.type
_entity_poly.pdbx_seq_one_letter_code
_entity_poly.pdbx_strand_id
1 'polypeptide(L)'
;TIYELIAGLTSPQEAVKHTPVAGLDAISASIDLSGAAIELVEQDNREFFLKKALAPFRDVYDYILIDCPPSLGLLTLNGLAAADSVLVPMQCEYFALEGITLLLKSVSNVQKSINPELVIGGIFFTMYDSRTRLAQDVVMQVKSYFKDVVFNTIIPRNVRLSEAPSRGLPICSYDPE
;
A
#
# COMPACT_ATOMS: atom_id res chain seq x y z
N THR A 1 -5.70 15.97 -6.82
CA THR A 1 -5.70 14.91 -5.79
C THR A 1 -6.30 13.62 -6.35
N ILE A 2 -6.11 12.50 -5.65
CA ILE A 2 -6.69 11.21 -6.05
C ILE A 2 -8.22 11.24 -5.96
N TYR A 3 -8.79 12.03 -5.06
CA TYR A 3 -10.24 12.25 -4.99
C TYR A 3 -10.78 12.85 -6.30
N GLU A 4 -10.21 13.96 -6.72
CA GLU A 4 -10.63 14.64 -7.97
C GLU A 4 -10.47 13.75 -9.21
N LEU A 5 -9.38 12.94 -9.23
CA LEU A 5 -9.14 12.01 -10.32
C LEU A 5 -10.20 10.90 -10.37
N ILE A 6 -10.54 10.29 -9.24
CA ILE A 6 -11.58 9.25 -9.13
C ILE A 6 -12.97 9.83 -9.44
N ALA A 7 -13.25 11.06 -9.00
CA ALA A 7 -14.49 11.77 -9.26
C ALA A 7 -14.60 12.31 -10.70
N GLY A 8 -13.56 12.22 -11.51
CA GLY A 8 -13.53 12.74 -12.88
C GLY A 8 -13.48 14.26 -12.97
N LEU A 9 -13.06 14.94 -11.91
CA LEU A 9 -12.97 16.40 -11.81
C LEU A 9 -11.65 16.96 -12.33
N THR A 10 -10.65 16.11 -12.54
CA THR A 10 -9.33 16.47 -13.08
C THR A 10 -8.84 15.41 -14.05
N SER A 11 -7.98 15.81 -14.98
CA SER A 11 -7.32 14.86 -15.88
C SER A 11 -6.21 14.09 -15.16
N PRO A 12 -5.84 12.87 -15.64
CA PRO A 12 -4.71 12.12 -15.10
C PRO A 12 -3.41 12.93 -15.05
N GLN A 13 -3.12 13.70 -16.10
CA GLN A 13 -1.92 14.52 -16.23
C GLN A 13 -1.87 15.67 -15.20
N GLU A 14 -3.01 16.28 -14.90
CA GLU A 14 -3.10 17.36 -13.91
C GLU A 14 -3.04 16.85 -12.46
N ALA A 15 -3.49 15.61 -12.23
CA ALA A 15 -3.46 14.99 -10.90
C ALA A 15 -2.03 14.66 -10.44
N VAL A 16 -1.14 14.33 -11.39
CA VAL A 16 0.26 13.98 -11.09
C VAL A 16 1.05 15.21 -10.68
N LYS A 17 1.85 15.07 -9.63
CA LYS A 17 2.80 16.08 -9.14
C LYS A 17 4.21 15.52 -9.22
N HIS A 18 5.08 16.24 -9.90
CA HIS A 18 6.50 15.92 -9.90
C HIS A 18 7.11 16.20 -8.54
N THR A 19 7.91 15.27 -8.05
CA THR A 19 8.63 15.44 -6.79
C THR A 19 10.08 15.88 -7.06
N PRO A 20 10.80 16.41 -6.04
CA PRO A 20 12.23 16.70 -6.17
C PRO A 20 13.11 15.46 -6.40
N VAL A 21 12.56 14.26 -6.21
CA VAL A 21 13.27 12.99 -6.40
C VAL A 21 13.14 12.56 -7.86
N ALA A 22 14.24 12.39 -8.54
CA ALA A 22 14.25 12.01 -9.95
C ALA A 22 13.56 10.64 -10.15
N GLY A 23 12.62 10.59 -11.09
CA GLY A 23 11.86 9.38 -11.41
C GLY A 23 10.74 9.05 -10.42
N LEU A 24 10.43 9.95 -9.48
CA LEU A 24 9.33 9.78 -8.53
C LEU A 24 8.28 10.88 -8.72
N ASP A 25 7.11 10.49 -9.14
CA ASP A 25 5.92 11.34 -9.17
C ASP A 25 4.92 10.90 -8.11
N ALA A 26 3.98 11.77 -7.75
CA ALA A 26 2.98 11.48 -6.73
C ALA A 26 1.60 12.03 -7.09
N ILE A 27 0.55 11.30 -6.73
CA ILE A 27 -0.82 11.80 -6.66
C ILE A 27 -1.20 11.83 -5.18
N SER A 28 -1.37 13.03 -4.64
CA SER A 28 -1.69 13.20 -3.22
C SER A 28 -3.16 12.90 -2.92
N ALA A 29 -3.44 12.44 -1.71
CA ALA A 29 -4.78 12.41 -1.15
C ALA A 29 -5.09 13.73 -0.43
N SER A 30 -6.38 14.01 -0.24
CA SER A 30 -6.89 15.06 0.64
C SER A 30 -7.90 14.45 1.62
N ILE A 31 -8.35 15.25 2.59
CA ILE A 31 -9.38 14.83 3.55
C ILE A 31 -10.70 14.50 2.83
N ASP A 32 -10.94 15.08 1.66
CA ASP A 32 -12.14 14.86 0.86
C ASP A 32 -12.25 13.42 0.36
N LEU A 33 -11.12 12.69 0.26
CA LEU A 33 -11.13 11.27 -0.08
C LEU A 33 -11.95 10.42 0.91
N SER A 34 -12.07 10.86 2.16
CA SER A 34 -12.94 10.20 3.13
C SER A 34 -14.42 10.33 2.76
N GLY A 35 -14.81 11.45 2.12
CA GLY A 35 -16.16 11.68 1.57
C GLY A 35 -16.42 10.84 0.33
N ALA A 36 -15.42 10.63 -0.51
CA ALA A 36 -15.54 9.82 -1.72
C ALA A 36 -16.04 8.38 -1.42
N ALA A 37 -15.63 7.80 -0.30
CA ALA A 37 -16.09 6.47 0.11
C ALA A 37 -17.62 6.41 0.31
N ILE A 38 -18.24 7.52 0.72
CA ILE A 38 -19.70 7.63 0.90
C ILE A 38 -20.37 7.87 -0.46
N GLU A 39 -19.84 8.78 -1.26
CA GLU A 39 -20.38 9.14 -2.57
C GLU A 39 -20.35 7.97 -3.56
N LEU A 40 -19.30 7.17 -3.51
CA LEU A 40 -19.13 6.00 -4.37
C LEU A 40 -20.02 4.81 -4.01
N VAL A 41 -20.59 4.76 -2.79
CA VAL A 41 -21.37 3.60 -2.32
C VAL A 41 -22.56 3.29 -3.25
N GLU A 42 -23.22 4.30 -3.79
CA GLU A 42 -24.39 4.16 -4.66
C GLU A 42 -24.04 4.01 -6.15
N GLN A 43 -22.75 4.04 -6.50
CA GLN A 43 -22.31 3.96 -7.89
C GLN A 43 -22.14 2.52 -8.37
N ASP A 44 -22.50 2.25 -9.61
CA ASP A 44 -22.23 0.98 -10.27
C ASP A 44 -20.73 0.78 -10.49
N ASN A 45 -20.25 -0.45 -10.28
CA ASN A 45 -18.83 -0.80 -10.42
C ASN A 45 -17.88 0.07 -9.56
N ARG A 46 -18.34 0.47 -8.40
CA ARG A 46 -17.65 1.35 -7.45
C ARG A 46 -16.26 0.85 -7.03
N GLU A 47 -15.98 -0.42 -7.15
CA GLU A 47 -14.70 -1.04 -6.83
C GLU A 47 -13.61 -0.76 -7.89
N PHE A 48 -13.99 -0.27 -9.09
CA PHE A 48 -13.09 -0.14 -10.24
C PHE A 48 -12.75 1.31 -10.63
N PHE A 49 -13.17 2.29 -9.86
CA PHE A 49 -12.91 3.70 -10.19
C PHE A 49 -11.41 4.00 -10.22
N LEU A 50 -10.65 3.55 -9.23
CA LEU A 50 -9.20 3.74 -9.20
C LEU A 50 -8.52 3.00 -10.36
N LYS A 51 -8.94 1.78 -10.67
CA LYS A 51 -8.41 1.01 -11.81
C LYS A 51 -8.57 1.77 -13.12
N LYS A 52 -9.75 2.36 -13.35
CA LYS A 52 -10.03 3.19 -14.55
C LYS A 52 -9.18 4.46 -14.53
N ALA A 53 -9.08 5.13 -13.40
CA ALA A 53 -8.31 6.36 -13.24
C ALA A 53 -6.80 6.15 -13.47
N LEU A 54 -6.25 5.00 -13.07
CA LEU A 54 -4.84 4.67 -13.24
C LEU A 54 -4.50 4.03 -14.60
N ALA A 55 -5.49 3.64 -15.41
CA ALA A 55 -5.25 2.99 -16.70
C ALA A 55 -4.28 3.77 -17.63
N PRO A 56 -4.35 5.12 -17.74
CA PRO A 56 -3.43 5.88 -18.59
C PRO A 56 -1.97 5.85 -18.15
N PHE A 57 -1.69 5.44 -16.91
CA PHE A 57 -0.34 5.44 -16.34
C PHE A 57 0.39 4.10 -16.45
N ARG A 58 -0.31 3.02 -16.82
CA ARG A 58 0.26 1.65 -16.82
C ARG A 58 1.47 1.49 -17.75
N ASP A 59 1.47 2.20 -18.88
CA ASP A 59 2.57 2.16 -19.85
C ASP A 59 3.56 3.32 -19.67
N VAL A 60 3.36 4.17 -18.66
CA VAL A 60 4.19 5.35 -18.38
C VAL A 60 5.17 5.11 -17.25
N TYR A 61 4.74 4.39 -16.22
CA TYR A 61 5.53 4.12 -15.01
C TYR A 61 5.92 2.66 -14.91
N ASP A 62 7.16 2.40 -14.49
CA ASP A 62 7.65 1.04 -14.21
C ASP A 62 6.92 0.44 -13.00
N TYR A 63 6.59 1.28 -12.00
CA TYR A 63 5.87 0.89 -10.79
C TYR A 63 4.85 1.96 -10.41
N ILE A 64 3.67 1.52 -9.98
CA ILE A 64 2.63 2.35 -9.36
C ILE A 64 2.37 1.80 -7.95
N LEU A 65 2.76 2.55 -6.93
CA LEU A 65 2.54 2.19 -5.53
C LEU A 65 1.26 2.83 -5.03
N ILE A 66 0.34 2.02 -4.52
CA ILE A 66 -0.95 2.46 -3.97
C ILE A 66 -0.89 2.29 -2.46
N ASP A 67 -0.74 3.40 -1.73
CA ASP A 67 -0.84 3.41 -0.27
C ASP A 67 -2.31 3.37 0.15
N CYS A 68 -2.69 2.35 0.90
CA CYS A 68 -4.07 2.09 1.28
C CYS A 68 -4.29 2.34 2.78
N PRO A 69 -5.49 2.82 3.18
CA PRO A 69 -5.83 2.94 4.58
C PRO A 69 -5.89 1.55 5.25
N PRO A 70 -5.69 1.45 6.57
CA PRO A 70 -5.68 0.18 7.29
C PRO A 70 -7.05 -0.52 7.36
N SER A 71 -8.13 0.15 6.95
CA SER A 71 -9.47 -0.41 6.91
C SER A 71 -9.73 -1.15 5.60
N LEU A 72 -10.50 -2.24 5.63
CA LEU A 72 -10.94 -2.99 4.45
C LEU A 72 -12.23 -2.38 3.85
N GLY A 73 -12.27 -1.05 3.73
CA GLY A 73 -13.37 -0.32 3.13
C GLY A 73 -13.27 -0.22 1.60
N LEU A 74 -14.20 0.56 1.00
CA LEU A 74 -14.32 0.72 -0.44
C LEU A 74 -13.02 1.29 -1.08
N LEU A 75 -12.29 2.16 -0.39
CA LEU A 75 -11.02 2.69 -0.90
C LEU A 75 -9.96 1.60 -1.02
N THR A 76 -9.84 0.74 -0.02
CA THR A 76 -8.91 -0.41 -0.07
C THR A 76 -9.34 -1.42 -1.12
N LEU A 77 -10.64 -1.65 -1.32
CA LEU A 77 -11.15 -2.50 -2.41
C LEU A 77 -10.78 -1.91 -3.77
N ASN A 78 -10.86 -0.59 -3.95
CA ASN A 78 -10.38 0.07 -5.17
C ASN A 78 -8.88 -0.12 -5.40
N GLY A 79 -8.07 -0.02 -4.34
CA GLY A 79 -6.64 -0.31 -4.41
C GLY A 79 -6.37 -1.74 -4.87
N LEU A 80 -7.01 -2.73 -4.24
CA LEU A 80 -6.86 -4.15 -4.56
C LEU A 80 -7.40 -4.51 -5.95
N ALA A 81 -8.46 -3.84 -6.41
CA ALA A 81 -9.01 -4.02 -7.75
C ALA A 81 -8.08 -3.48 -8.84
N ALA A 82 -7.32 -2.43 -8.54
CA ALA A 82 -6.39 -1.80 -9.47
C ALA A 82 -5.01 -2.45 -9.49
N ALA A 83 -4.59 -3.08 -8.40
CA ALA A 83 -3.26 -3.63 -8.21
C ALA A 83 -3.04 -4.96 -8.93
N ASP A 84 -1.80 -5.22 -9.33
CA ASP A 84 -1.34 -6.52 -9.83
C ASP A 84 -0.84 -7.39 -8.65
N SER A 85 -0.28 -6.74 -7.61
CA SER A 85 0.22 -7.46 -6.43
C SER A 85 0.06 -6.64 -5.14
N VAL A 86 0.04 -7.36 -4.02
CA VAL A 86 -0.04 -6.78 -2.66
C VAL A 86 1.30 -6.96 -1.96
N LEU A 87 1.90 -5.85 -1.52
CA LEU A 87 3.02 -5.85 -0.59
C LEU A 87 2.49 -5.65 0.83
N VAL A 88 2.89 -6.52 1.75
CA VAL A 88 2.38 -6.54 3.13
C VAL A 88 3.48 -6.10 4.10
N PRO A 89 3.51 -4.83 4.53
CA PRO A 89 4.38 -4.41 5.63
C PRO A 89 3.83 -4.96 6.95
N MET A 90 4.69 -5.58 7.74
CA MET A 90 4.29 -6.28 8.97
C MET A 90 5.18 -5.86 10.14
N GLN A 91 4.59 -5.37 11.22
CA GLN A 91 5.29 -5.13 12.46
C GLN A 91 5.48 -6.45 13.23
N CYS A 92 6.62 -6.60 13.91
CA CYS A 92 6.94 -7.83 14.65
C CYS A 92 6.32 -7.80 16.07
N GLU A 93 4.99 -7.75 16.13
CA GLU A 93 4.22 -7.67 17.37
C GLU A 93 3.28 -8.89 17.53
N TYR A 94 2.75 -9.07 18.74
CA TYR A 94 1.97 -10.27 19.11
C TYR A 94 0.80 -10.57 18.16
N PHE A 95 0.05 -9.54 17.75
CA PHE A 95 -1.13 -9.72 16.88
C PHE A 95 -0.79 -9.76 15.37
N ALA A 96 0.48 -9.77 15.01
CA ALA A 96 0.90 -9.73 13.61
C ALA A 96 0.37 -10.92 12.80
N LEU A 97 0.40 -12.13 13.36
CA LEU A 97 -0.09 -13.35 12.70
C LEU A 97 -1.62 -13.37 12.52
N GLU A 98 -2.35 -12.82 13.48
CA GLU A 98 -3.81 -12.69 13.35
C GLU A 98 -4.15 -11.66 12.26
N GLY A 99 -3.48 -10.50 12.28
CA GLY A 99 -3.67 -9.44 11.30
C GLY A 99 -3.40 -9.90 9.86
N ILE A 100 -2.31 -10.63 9.64
CA ILE A 100 -2.00 -11.15 8.29
C ILE A 100 -3.02 -12.20 7.85
N THR A 101 -3.51 -13.04 8.74
CA THR A 101 -4.54 -14.04 8.41
C THR A 101 -5.84 -13.38 7.93
N LEU A 102 -6.28 -12.32 8.61
CA LEU A 102 -7.45 -11.53 8.20
C LEU A 102 -7.22 -10.83 6.84
N LEU A 103 -6.05 -10.26 6.64
CA LEU A 103 -5.69 -9.63 5.37
C LEU A 103 -5.72 -10.64 4.22
N LEU A 104 -5.10 -11.80 4.39
CA LEU A 104 -5.07 -12.85 3.35
C LEU A 104 -6.46 -13.36 3.00
N LYS A 105 -7.35 -13.49 3.98
CA LYS A 105 -8.76 -13.83 3.74
C LYS A 105 -9.44 -12.76 2.89
N SER A 106 -9.19 -11.50 3.14
CA SER A 106 -9.74 -10.38 2.38
C SER A 106 -9.19 -10.34 0.95
N VAL A 107 -7.89 -10.54 0.77
CA VAL A 107 -7.27 -10.67 -0.56
C VAL A 107 -7.87 -11.85 -1.32
N SER A 108 -8.05 -13.00 -0.67
CA SER A 108 -8.69 -14.16 -1.29
C SER A 108 -10.13 -13.88 -1.74
N ASN A 109 -10.89 -13.09 -0.99
CA ASN A 109 -12.24 -12.68 -1.40
C ASN A 109 -12.18 -11.77 -2.63
N VAL A 110 -11.25 -10.83 -2.68
CA VAL A 110 -11.03 -9.95 -3.84
C VAL A 110 -10.63 -10.77 -5.07
N GLN A 111 -9.73 -11.74 -4.93
CA GLN A 111 -9.34 -12.64 -6.03
C GLN A 111 -10.54 -13.41 -6.61
N LYS A 112 -11.48 -13.83 -5.78
CA LYS A 112 -12.65 -14.61 -6.23
C LYS A 112 -13.70 -13.79 -6.96
N SER A 113 -13.82 -12.49 -6.67
CA SER A 113 -14.98 -11.69 -7.09
C SER A 113 -14.63 -10.42 -7.88
N ILE A 114 -13.44 -9.85 -7.68
CA ILE A 114 -13.09 -8.52 -8.20
C ILE A 114 -11.85 -8.57 -9.09
N ASN A 115 -10.75 -9.17 -8.61
CA ASN A 115 -9.47 -9.19 -9.31
C ASN A 115 -8.81 -10.57 -9.20
N PRO A 116 -9.12 -11.52 -10.11
CA PRO A 116 -8.56 -12.88 -10.09
C PRO A 116 -7.04 -12.93 -10.28
N GLU A 117 -6.47 -11.93 -10.93
CA GLU A 117 -5.03 -11.86 -11.23
C GLU A 117 -4.20 -11.32 -10.06
N LEU A 118 -4.85 -10.79 -9.00
CA LEU A 118 -4.16 -10.25 -7.85
C LEU A 118 -3.32 -11.31 -7.14
N VAL A 119 -2.04 -11.03 -6.89
CA VAL A 119 -1.16 -11.94 -6.15
C VAL A 119 -0.62 -11.28 -4.88
N ILE A 120 -0.15 -12.09 -3.92
CA ILE A 120 0.68 -11.61 -2.82
C ILE A 120 2.11 -11.48 -3.35
N GLY A 121 2.55 -10.25 -3.58
CA GLY A 121 3.89 -9.94 -4.10
C GLY A 121 4.99 -10.09 -3.06
N GLY A 122 4.66 -9.92 -1.77
CA GLY A 122 5.63 -10.13 -0.70
C GLY A 122 5.17 -9.66 0.66
N ILE A 123 5.79 -10.22 1.69
CA ILE A 123 5.66 -9.82 3.09
C ILE A 123 7.03 -9.34 3.55
N PHE A 124 7.10 -8.18 4.18
CA PHE A 124 8.34 -7.68 4.73
C PHE A 124 8.15 -7.10 6.13
N PHE A 125 9.16 -7.25 6.98
CA PHE A 125 9.09 -6.79 8.35
C PHE A 125 9.52 -5.33 8.45
N THR A 126 8.75 -4.57 9.25
CA THR A 126 9.02 -3.16 9.56
C THR A 126 9.12 -2.95 11.06
N MET A 127 9.74 -1.84 11.47
CA MET A 127 9.90 -1.45 12.87
C MET A 127 10.50 -2.56 13.73
N TYR A 128 11.36 -3.38 13.13
CA TYR A 128 11.99 -4.52 13.79
C TYR A 128 12.98 -4.05 14.86
N ASP A 129 12.87 -4.63 16.05
CA ASP A 129 13.82 -4.44 17.14
C ASP A 129 14.49 -5.79 17.48
N SER A 130 15.75 -5.95 17.07
CA SER A 130 16.51 -7.17 17.27
C SER A 130 16.78 -7.53 18.74
N ARG A 131 16.60 -6.58 19.66
CA ARG A 131 16.78 -6.78 21.10
C ARG A 131 15.62 -7.54 21.75
N THR A 132 14.47 -7.60 21.07
CA THR A 132 13.29 -8.26 21.61
C THR A 132 13.16 -9.69 21.11
N ARG A 133 12.97 -10.63 22.04
CA ARG A 133 12.75 -12.04 21.72
C ARG A 133 11.44 -12.23 20.92
N LEU A 134 10.41 -11.45 21.27
CA LEU A 134 9.14 -11.48 20.57
C LEU A 134 9.31 -11.21 19.06
N ALA A 135 10.07 -10.18 18.69
CA ALA A 135 10.29 -9.87 17.28
C ALA A 135 10.99 -11.00 16.53
N GLN A 136 11.98 -11.63 17.16
CA GLN A 136 12.68 -12.79 16.59
C GLN A 136 11.73 -13.98 16.39
N ASP A 137 10.90 -14.28 17.40
CA ASP A 137 9.94 -15.40 17.35
C ASP A 137 8.88 -15.17 16.25
N VAL A 138 8.34 -13.94 16.13
CA VAL A 138 7.39 -13.58 15.09
C VAL A 138 8.02 -13.75 13.69
N VAL A 139 9.24 -13.25 13.48
CA VAL A 139 9.95 -13.41 12.18
C VAL A 139 10.13 -14.89 11.84
N MET A 140 10.56 -15.72 12.79
CA MET A 140 10.72 -17.16 12.56
C MET A 140 9.39 -17.83 12.21
N GLN A 141 8.32 -17.54 12.92
CA GLN A 141 7.00 -18.13 12.68
C GLN A 141 6.47 -17.72 11.30
N VAL A 142 6.52 -16.43 10.95
CA VAL A 142 6.05 -15.94 9.65
C VAL A 142 6.87 -16.54 8.51
N LYS A 143 8.21 -16.58 8.62
CA LYS A 143 9.07 -17.21 7.61
C LYS A 143 8.80 -18.70 7.47
N SER A 144 8.53 -19.42 8.55
CA SER A 144 8.21 -20.85 8.49
C SER A 144 6.89 -21.14 7.78
N TYR A 145 5.90 -20.23 7.94
CA TYR A 145 4.57 -20.39 7.36
C TYR A 145 4.48 -19.91 5.91
N PHE A 146 5.04 -18.74 5.61
CA PHE A 146 4.92 -18.08 4.29
C PHE A 146 6.12 -18.28 3.38
N LYS A 147 7.24 -18.83 3.88
CA LYS A 147 8.43 -19.23 3.11
C LYS A 147 8.90 -18.15 2.12
N ASP A 148 8.85 -18.48 0.82
CA ASP A 148 9.42 -17.68 -0.26
C ASP A 148 8.70 -16.35 -0.52
N VAL A 149 7.50 -16.16 0.04
CA VAL A 149 6.76 -14.88 -0.04
C VAL A 149 7.32 -13.84 0.92
N VAL A 150 8.13 -14.25 1.92
CA VAL A 150 8.71 -13.33 2.90
C VAL A 150 10.05 -12.80 2.40
N PHE A 151 10.17 -11.48 2.30
CA PHE A 151 11.41 -10.83 1.92
C PHE A 151 12.52 -11.06 2.95
N ASN A 152 13.75 -11.16 2.47
CA ASN A 152 14.92 -11.24 3.34
C ASN A 152 15.23 -9.89 4.02
N THR A 153 14.91 -8.80 3.33
CA THR A 153 15.11 -7.44 3.85
C THR A 153 14.14 -7.16 5.01
N ILE A 154 14.69 -6.67 6.10
CA ILE A 154 13.95 -6.27 7.31
C ILE A 154 14.24 -4.79 7.55
N ILE A 155 13.20 -3.99 7.74
CA ILE A 155 13.32 -2.56 8.03
C ILE A 155 13.34 -2.38 9.56
N PRO A 156 14.47 -1.95 10.13
CA PRO A 156 14.58 -1.78 11.59
C PRO A 156 13.77 -0.57 12.07
N ARG A 157 13.46 -0.57 13.37
CA ARG A 157 12.96 0.64 14.02
C ARG A 157 14.09 1.68 14.05
N ASN A 158 13.88 2.81 13.40
CA ASN A 158 14.86 3.89 13.34
C ASN A 158 14.17 5.24 13.44
N VAL A 159 14.70 6.13 14.29
CA VAL A 159 14.18 7.49 14.50
C VAL A 159 14.28 8.32 13.22
N ARG A 160 15.33 8.11 12.41
CA ARG A 160 15.52 8.81 11.12
C ARG A 160 14.35 8.57 10.15
N LEU A 161 13.79 7.35 10.12
CA LEU A 161 12.58 7.04 9.34
C LEU A 161 11.36 7.87 9.78
N SER A 162 11.28 8.22 11.06
CA SER A 162 10.21 9.08 11.59
C SER A 162 10.47 10.56 11.37
N GLU A 163 11.73 10.97 11.26
CA GLU A 163 12.14 12.36 11.04
C GLU A 163 12.06 12.77 9.56
N ALA A 164 12.40 11.89 8.64
CA ALA A 164 12.48 12.17 7.20
C ALA A 164 11.19 12.83 6.64
N PRO A 165 9.96 12.35 6.94
CA PRO A 165 8.73 13.00 6.47
C PRO A 165 8.57 14.45 6.94
N SER A 166 9.06 14.79 8.14
CA SER A 166 9.01 16.18 8.65
C SER A 166 9.88 17.15 7.84
N ARG A 167 10.82 16.61 7.06
CA ARG A 167 11.69 17.36 6.16
C ARG A 167 11.24 17.31 4.70
N GLY A 168 10.16 16.59 4.42
CA GLY A 168 9.66 16.37 3.05
C GLY A 168 10.64 15.57 2.18
N LEU A 169 11.48 14.71 2.79
CA LEU A 169 12.48 13.93 2.10
C LEU A 169 12.23 12.42 2.29
N PRO A 170 12.49 11.59 1.29
CA PRO A 170 12.55 10.15 1.48
C PRO A 170 13.78 9.78 2.30
N ILE A 171 13.72 8.64 2.99
CA ILE A 171 14.80 8.21 3.89
C ILE A 171 16.15 8.07 3.17
N CYS A 172 16.15 7.56 1.94
CA CYS A 172 17.36 7.41 1.14
C CYS A 172 18.06 8.74 0.80
N SER A 173 17.35 9.87 0.87
CA SER A 173 17.92 11.22 0.68
C SER A 173 18.20 11.91 2.01
N TYR A 174 17.46 11.53 3.07
CA TYR A 174 17.62 12.12 4.40
C TYR A 174 18.76 11.52 5.20
N ASP A 175 18.91 10.20 5.14
CA ASP A 175 19.94 9.42 5.85
C ASP A 175 20.35 8.24 4.96
N PRO A 176 21.29 8.48 4.00
CA PRO A 176 21.65 7.51 2.97
C PRO A 176 22.56 6.36 3.44
N GLU A 177 22.96 6.32 4.74
CA GLU A 177 23.83 5.28 5.30
C GLU A 177 23.09 4.06 5.83
#